data_72213292346bf6ddba8c7e8fc37cee66
#
_entry.id   72213292346bf6ddba8c7e8fc37cee66
#
_cell.length_a   1.000
_cell.length_b   1.000
_cell.length_c   1.000
_cell.angle_alpha   90.00
_cell.angle_beta   90.00
_cell.angle_gamma   90.00
#
_symmetry.space_group_name_H-M   'P 1'
#
loop_
_entity.id
_entity.type
_entity.pdbx_description
1 polymer ?
#
loop_
_entity_poly.entity_id
_entity_poly.type
_entity_poly.pdbx_seq_one_letter_code
_entity_poly.pdbx_strand_id
1 'polypeptide(L)'
;MTVRTALPAPGLPLLSWHRWTCALLLCLGSLWLAGCAQLPQQVQRTPSSALAQPEATPLGQLLARQRQQAGTPYHSAFVLLGGAEAAYTSRLALVQAAQKTLDIQYYAIHADASTARLLEEVARAAARGVRVRILLDDFHSAGKDAQVMRMAFVPGVEMLMFNPVMGARSSPPLRALSTLTDFNRAQQRMHNKLFLADNMVRIAGGRNLGDAYFDGLDSDNFIDLDILAGGAVVRQLSRSFDTYWNDHRAYPAESLLSLAELDAMLSPAQQTRLQRPTPTTSPADEARAITQQQLLMLPPMDLRSMAWIWAPGVVLADRPTKVALPDDSAAPLDEAGAEETLEDNDHDAANTPLVPALAAARSTTRPTPNRAPTANQKALGRVLAPVDAQDSVVDGLLALVDKARSQLLIVSPYFVPGPDMKAAFRRAVQRGVQVRILTNSLASNDAPLAHAGYARHRQELLNMGVQLYELRSVQPGSRSTLRSSAGQISGSSGQSRAMLHTKLMVVDGQLTVVGSMNLDMRSQLQNTEIALLVASRKLSAEAARNIEESLDESAWQVTLEGGKRLLWRAPSGSDWGDQTTEPDASLPLRMMIRVIGPLAPDHLL
;
A
#
# COMPACT_ATOMS: atom_id res chain seq x y z
N MET A 1 -42.18 57.18 -64.90
CA MET A 1 -40.95 57.51 -64.19
C MET A 1 -40.89 56.66 -62.92
N THR A 2 -40.21 55.51 -62.99
CA THR A 2 -40.06 54.57 -61.89
C THR A 2 -38.60 54.54 -61.45
N VAL A 3 -38.36 55.04 -60.24
CA VAL A 3 -37.00 55.06 -59.66
C VAL A 3 -36.75 53.68 -59.03
N ARG A 4 -35.73 52.96 -59.51
CA ARG A 4 -35.19 51.75 -58.93
C ARG A 4 -34.17 52.15 -57.85
N THR A 5 -34.48 51.82 -56.59
CA THR A 5 -33.48 51.87 -55.49
C THR A 5 -32.65 50.58 -55.50
N ALA A 6 -31.32 50.71 -55.59
CA ALA A 6 -30.36 49.61 -55.45
C ALA A 6 -30.18 49.28 -53.95
N LEU A 7 -30.24 47.99 -53.61
CA LEU A 7 -29.86 47.45 -52.30
C LEU A 7 -28.33 47.32 -52.18
N PRO A 8 -27.73 47.62 -51.03
CA PRO A 8 -26.28 47.40 -50.83
C PRO A 8 -25.96 45.92 -50.64
N ALA A 9 -24.82 45.50 -51.13
CA ALA A 9 -24.25 44.15 -51.02
C ALA A 9 -23.92 43.82 -49.56
N PRO A 10 -24.05 42.54 -49.12
CA PRO A 10 -23.72 42.15 -47.75
C PRO A 10 -22.20 42.10 -47.55
N GLY A 11 -21.70 42.92 -46.60
CA GLY A 11 -20.32 42.90 -46.17
C GLY A 11 -19.97 41.55 -45.50
N LEU A 12 -18.88 40.95 -45.94
CA LEU A 12 -18.31 39.75 -45.34
C LEU A 12 -17.87 40.01 -43.87
N PRO A 13 -18.15 39.11 -42.92
CA PRO A 13 -17.86 39.38 -41.53
C PRO A 13 -16.36 39.21 -41.24
N LEU A 14 -15.68 40.30 -40.91
CA LEU A 14 -14.31 40.37 -40.41
C LEU A 14 -14.10 39.56 -39.07
N LEU A 15 -15.18 39.02 -38.49
CA LEU A 15 -15.13 38.21 -37.24
C LEU A 15 -14.59 36.79 -37.43
N SER A 16 -14.43 36.28 -38.66
CA SER A 16 -14.00 34.88 -38.86
C SER A 16 -12.48 34.70 -38.72
N TRP A 17 -11.69 35.69 -39.09
CA TRP A 17 -10.22 35.57 -39.05
C TRP A 17 -9.65 35.52 -37.62
N HIS A 18 -10.19 36.29 -36.71
CA HIS A 18 -9.76 36.24 -35.29
C HIS A 18 -10.09 34.92 -34.61
N ARG A 19 -11.16 34.26 -34.99
CA ARG A 19 -11.50 32.93 -34.46
C ARG A 19 -10.54 31.85 -34.95
N TRP A 20 -10.13 31.92 -36.21
CA TRP A 20 -9.16 30.97 -36.79
C TRP A 20 -7.73 31.23 -36.27
N THR A 21 -7.32 32.48 -36.09
CA THR A 21 -6.03 32.81 -35.47
C THR A 21 -5.96 32.42 -34.01
N CYS A 22 -7.02 32.63 -33.23
CA CYS A 22 -7.09 32.14 -31.85
C CYS A 22 -7.09 30.59 -31.76
N ALA A 23 -7.82 29.92 -32.66
CA ALA A 23 -7.80 28.47 -32.74
C ALA A 23 -6.43 27.91 -33.13
N LEU A 24 -5.76 28.56 -34.11
CA LEU A 24 -4.41 28.18 -34.53
C LEU A 24 -3.38 28.43 -33.42
N LEU A 25 -3.46 29.54 -32.70
CA LEU A 25 -2.59 29.83 -31.55
C LEU A 25 -2.83 28.88 -30.39
N LEU A 26 -4.09 28.48 -30.12
CA LEU A 26 -4.42 27.45 -29.14
C LEU A 26 -3.92 26.07 -29.58
N CYS A 27 -4.04 25.72 -30.85
CA CYS A 27 -3.47 24.48 -31.40
C CYS A 27 -1.94 24.47 -31.40
N LEU A 28 -1.27 25.57 -31.76
CA LEU A 28 0.18 25.70 -31.66
C LEU A 28 0.67 25.72 -30.23
N GLY A 29 -0.05 26.37 -29.32
CA GLY A 29 0.22 26.34 -27.87
C GLY A 29 0.04 24.96 -27.28
N SER A 30 -0.97 24.20 -27.70
CA SER A 30 -1.17 22.81 -27.26
C SER A 30 -0.12 21.84 -27.81
N LEU A 31 0.37 22.06 -29.04
CA LEU A 31 1.50 21.30 -29.61
C LEU A 31 2.83 21.59 -28.89
N TRP A 32 3.07 22.83 -28.48
CA TRP A 32 4.22 23.18 -27.64
C TRP A 32 4.14 22.57 -26.23
N LEU A 33 2.97 22.53 -25.64
CA LEU A 33 2.74 21.88 -24.35
C LEU A 33 2.86 20.34 -24.43
N ALA A 34 2.50 19.73 -25.55
CA ALA A 34 2.67 18.30 -25.78
C ALA A 34 4.14 17.86 -25.92
N GLY A 35 5.01 18.74 -26.46
CA GLY A 35 6.45 18.46 -26.62
C GLY A 35 7.23 18.35 -25.29
N CYS A 36 6.71 18.93 -24.19
CA CYS A 36 7.35 18.88 -22.85
C CYS A 36 6.84 17.73 -21.96
N ALA A 37 5.97 16.85 -22.48
CA ALA A 37 5.27 15.86 -21.65
C ALA A 37 5.82 14.42 -21.81
N GLN A 38 6.88 14.21 -22.59
CA GLN A 38 7.44 12.87 -22.79
C GLN A 38 8.42 12.49 -21.68
N LEU A 39 8.38 11.22 -21.28
CA LEU A 39 9.39 10.67 -20.38
C LEU A 39 10.75 10.58 -21.08
N PRO A 40 11.87 10.73 -20.36
CA PRO A 40 13.21 10.57 -20.93
C PRO A 40 13.36 9.17 -21.55
N GLN A 41 13.69 9.11 -22.84
CA GLN A 41 13.82 7.81 -23.55
C GLN A 41 15.18 7.13 -23.30
N GLN A 42 16.23 7.91 -23.08
CA GLN A 42 17.56 7.39 -22.79
C GLN A 42 17.92 7.65 -21.32
N VAL A 43 17.64 6.69 -20.46
CA VAL A 43 17.93 6.77 -19.03
C VAL A 43 18.93 5.70 -18.67
N GLN A 44 20.06 6.11 -18.08
CA GLN A 44 21.01 5.15 -17.52
C GLN A 44 20.42 4.51 -16.25
N ARG A 45 20.28 3.20 -16.27
CA ARG A 45 19.87 2.38 -15.14
C ARG A 45 21.02 1.47 -14.76
N THR A 46 21.48 1.58 -13.52
CA THR A 46 22.52 0.67 -12.99
C THR A 46 21.83 -0.52 -12.33
N PRO A 47 21.93 -1.73 -12.88
CA PRO A 47 21.40 -2.91 -12.23
C PRO A 47 21.96 -3.07 -10.82
N SER A 48 21.11 -3.41 -9.87
CA SER A 48 21.50 -3.55 -8.48
C SER A 48 20.69 -4.66 -7.82
N SER A 49 21.31 -5.40 -6.89
CA SER A 49 20.68 -6.51 -6.20
C SER A 49 20.83 -6.40 -4.69
N ALA A 50 20.02 -7.17 -3.97
CA ALA A 50 20.07 -7.29 -2.53
C ALA A 50 21.44 -7.81 -2.05
N LEU A 51 21.75 -7.54 -0.78
CA LEU A 51 23.00 -8.00 -0.15
C LEU A 51 23.12 -9.54 -0.22
N ALA A 52 24.20 -10.03 -0.80
CA ALA A 52 24.41 -11.48 -1.02
C ALA A 52 24.65 -12.26 0.28
N GLN A 53 25.37 -11.67 1.26
CA GLN A 53 25.74 -12.31 2.52
C GLN A 53 25.15 -11.58 3.74
N PRO A 54 23.83 -11.58 3.91
CA PRO A 54 23.16 -10.85 4.98
C PRO A 54 23.46 -11.41 6.38
N GLU A 55 23.80 -12.69 6.50
CA GLU A 55 24.13 -13.35 7.77
C GLU A 55 25.40 -12.79 8.42
N ALA A 56 26.32 -12.24 7.63
CA ALA A 56 27.55 -11.63 8.13
C ALA A 56 27.31 -10.27 8.81
N THR A 57 26.13 -9.68 8.63
CA THR A 57 25.79 -8.39 9.25
C THR A 57 25.43 -8.55 10.74
N PRO A 58 25.52 -7.48 11.54
CA PRO A 58 25.06 -7.49 12.94
C PRO A 58 23.61 -7.94 13.10
N LEU A 59 22.71 -7.55 12.18
CA LEU A 59 21.31 -8.00 12.16
C LEU A 59 21.21 -9.51 11.89
N GLY A 60 22.01 -10.03 10.95
CA GLY A 60 22.08 -11.47 10.67
C GLY A 60 22.55 -12.26 11.88
N GLN A 61 23.63 -11.82 12.53
CA GLN A 61 24.15 -12.43 13.74
C GLN A 61 23.17 -12.34 14.91
N LEU A 62 22.44 -11.22 15.06
CA LEU A 62 21.40 -11.07 16.09
C LEU A 62 20.31 -12.12 15.91
N LEU A 63 19.74 -12.24 14.71
CA LEU A 63 18.70 -13.22 14.42
C LEU A 63 19.20 -14.67 14.57
N ALA A 64 20.44 -14.96 14.18
CA ALA A 64 21.02 -16.28 14.35
C ALA A 64 21.10 -16.67 15.85
N ARG A 65 21.57 -15.75 16.72
CA ARG A 65 21.59 -15.96 18.18
C ARG A 65 20.19 -16.17 18.75
N GLN A 66 19.22 -15.32 18.38
CA GLN A 66 17.83 -15.41 18.87
C GLN A 66 17.15 -16.70 18.42
N ARG A 67 17.42 -17.15 17.18
CA ARG A 67 16.96 -18.45 16.67
C ARG A 67 17.54 -19.62 17.49
N GLN A 68 18.84 -19.59 17.76
CA GLN A 68 19.50 -20.61 18.58
C GLN A 68 18.92 -20.65 19.99
N GLN A 69 18.71 -19.51 20.63
CA GLN A 69 18.08 -19.41 21.95
C GLN A 69 16.65 -19.95 21.95
N ALA A 70 15.90 -19.72 20.86
CA ALA A 70 14.54 -20.23 20.72
C ALA A 70 14.48 -21.74 20.43
N GLY A 71 15.59 -22.40 20.11
CA GLY A 71 15.64 -23.84 19.84
C GLY A 71 14.73 -24.29 18.69
N THR A 72 14.48 -23.40 17.71
CA THR A 72 13.47 -23.61 16.67
C THR A 72 14.07 -24.12 15.36
N PRO A 73 13.37 -25.03 14.62
CA PRO A 73 13.81 -25.45 13.29
C PRO A 73 13.50 -24.42 12.19
N TYR A 74 12.70 -23.38 12.51
CA TYR A 74 12.30 -22.39 11.51
C TYR A 74 13.36 -21.31 11.32
N HIS A 75 13.47 -20.82 10.08
CA HIS A 75 14.47 -19.83 9.66
C HIS A 75 13.88 -18.43 9.49
N SER A 76 12.58 -18.26 9.67
CA SER A 76 11.89 -16.98 9.59
C SER A 76 11.19 -16.66 10.89
N ALA A 77 11.18 -15.40 11.26
CA ALA A 77 10.61 -14.89 12.49
C ALA A 77 9.72 -13.68 12.23
N PHE A 78 8.69 -13.49 13.04
CA PHE A 78 7.66 -12.48 12.82
C PHE A 78 7.22 -11.82 14.12
N VAL A 79 6.87 -10.53 14.03
CA VAL A 79 6.20 -9.77 15.10
C VAL A 79 5.17 -8.85 14.46
N LEU A 80 3.95 -8.82 14.97
CA LEU A 80 2.95 -7.83 14.56
C LEU A 80 3.29 -6.47 15.16
N LEU A 81 3.25 -5.42 14.33
CA LEU A 81 3.50 -4.04 14.72
C LEU A 81 2.16 -3.29 14.73
N GLY A 82 1.46 -3.35 15.84
CA GLY A 82 0.22 -2.61 16.05
C GLY A 82 0.48 -1.18 16.52
N GLY A 83 -0.34 -0.24 16.04
CA GLY A 83 -0.25 1.16 16.41
C GLY A 83 0.90 1.94 15.75
N ALA A 84 0.84 3.25 15.89
CA ALA A 84 1.75 4.19 15.25
C ALA A 84 3.16 4.15 15.85
N GLU A 85 3.25 4.05 17.19
CA GLU A 85 4.52 4.03 17.89
C GLU A 85 5.40 2.85 17.47
N ALA A 86 4.85 1.62 17.49
CA ALA A 86 5.59 0.43 17.08
C ALA A 86 5.99 0.51 15.59
N ALA A 87 5.10 1.01 14.73
CA ALA A 87 5.36 1.18 13.32
C ALA A 87 6.46 2.22 13.03
N TYR A 88 6.48 3.33 13.76
CA TYR A 88 7.46 4.40 13.58
C TYR A 88 8.83 4.02 14.14
N THR A 89 8.87 3.58 15.41
CA THR A 89 10.10 3.26 16.12
C THR A 89 10.83 2.05 15.55
N SER A 90 10.09 1.09 14.96
CA SER A 90 10.69 -0.04 14.25
C SER A 90 11.41 0.39 12.96
N ARG A 91 10.87 1.35 12.20
CA ARG A 91 11.55 1.91 11.02
C ARG A 91 12.83 2.65 11.41
N LEU A 92 12.78 3.47 12.47
CA LEU A 92 13.98 4.12 13.02
C LEU A 92 15.02 3.06 13.44
N ALA A 93 14.60 2.00 14.10
CA ALA A 93 15.48 0.90 14.51
C ALA A 93 16.17 0.22 13.33
N LEU A 94 15.45 -0.03 12.24
CA LEU A 94 16.02 -0.61 11.03
C LEU A 94 17.04 0.32 10.37
N VAL A 95 16.75 1.63 10.26
CA VAL A 95 17.69 2.62 9.71
C VAL A 95 18.98 2.69 10.53
N GLN A 96 18.87 2.67 11.85
CA GLN A 96 20.03 2.74 12.74
C GLN A 96 20.83 1.44 12.77
N ALA A 97 20.15 0.29 12.68
CA ALA A 97 20.79 -1.03 12.68
C ALA A 97 21.41 -1.42 11.33
N ALA A 98 20.97 -0.84 10.23
CA ALA A 98 21.50 -1.10 8.90
C ALA A 98 23.00 -0.77 8.81
N GLN A 99 23.81 -1.73 8.32
CA GLN A 99 25.26 -1.60 8.17
C GLN A 99 25.72 -1.68 6.72
N LYS A 100 24.97 -2.35 5.86
CA LYS A 100 25.32 -2.60 4.46
C LYS A 100 24.30 -2.04 3.49
N THR A 101 23.02 -2.36 3.66
CA THR A 101 21.98 -1.97 2.72
C THR A 101 20.70 -1.54 3.42
N LEU A 102 20.03 -0.56 2.82
CA LEU A 102 18.70 -0.13 3.19
C LEU A 102 17.87 0.04 1.92
N ASP A 103 16.86 -0.80 1.74
CA ASP A 103 16.00 -0.81 0.56
C ASP A 103 14.57 -0.42 0.97
N ILE A 104 14.04 0.64 0.36
CA ILE A 104 12.78 1.30 0.73
C ILE A 104 11.89 1.35 -0.50
N GLN A 105 10.70 0.71 -0.46
CA GLN A 105 9.74 0.72 -1.56
C GLN A 105 8.38 1.15 -1.03
N TYR A 106 7.79 2.19 -1.62
CA TYR A 106 6.50 2.72 -1.19
C TYR A 106 5.64 3.21 -2.35
N TYR A 107 4.33 3.16 -2.14
CA TYR A 107 3.34 3.82 -2.99
C TYR A 107 3.32 5.33 -2.75
N ALA A 108 3.38 5.76 -1.49
CA ALA A 108 3.40 7.17 -1.12
C ALA A 108 4.38 7.43 0.04
N ILE A 109 5.13 8.51 -0.09
CA ILE A 109 5.95 9.12 0.96
C ILE A 109 5.58 10.60 1.00
N HIS A 110 4.94 11.04 2.09
CA HIS A 110 4.50 12.42 2.24
C HIS A 110 5.59 13.29 2.85
N ALA A 111 5.73 14.52 2.36
CA ALA A 111 6.69 15.49 2.89
C ALA A 111 6.11 16.18 4.14
N ASP A 112 6.20 15.51 5.28
CA ASP A 112 5.71 15.94 6.58
C ASP A 112 6.75 15.68 7.69
N ALA A 113 6.41 15.95 8.95
CA ALA A 113 7.39 15.98 10.02
C ALA A 113 7.93 14.58 10.39
N SER A 114 7.07 13.56 10.47
CA SER A 114 7.50 12.20 10.79
C SER A 114 8.41 11.63 9.71
N THR A 115 8.02 11.84 8.47
CA THR A 115 8.81 11.42 7.30
C THR A 115 10.11 12.20 7.17
N ALA A 116 10.10 13.52 7.41
CA ALA A 116 11.31 14.33 7.35
C ALA A 116 12.39 13.80 8.31
N ARG A 117 12.03 13.51 9.58
CA ARG A 117 12.96 12.89 10.54
C ARG A 117 13.44 11.52 10.08
N LEU A 118 12.56 10.67 9.58
CA LEU A 118 12.92 9.33 9.11
C LEU A 118 13.91 9.42 7.93
N LEU A 119 13.65 10.29 6.95
CA LEU A 119 14.53 10.49 5.79
C LEU A 119 15.87 11.13 6.18
N GLU A 120 15.90 11.98 7.20
CA GLU A 120 17.15 12.50 7.77
C GLU A 120 18.00 11.37 8.38
N GLU A 121 17.40 10.42 9.11
CA GLU A 121 18.09 9.23 9.60
C GLU A 121 18.58 8.33 8.45
N VAL A 122 17.77 8.19 7.37
CA VAL A 122 18.19 7.49 6.14
C VAL A 122 19.41 8.15 5.50
N ALA A 123 19.44 9.49 5.41
CA ALA A 123 20.60 10.23 4.92
C ALA A 123 21.83 10.03 5.81
N ARG A 124 21.65 9.99 7.14
CA ARG A 124 22.72 9.65 8.08
C ARG A 124 23.23 8.21 7.89
N ALA A 125 22.34 7.26 7.57
CA ALA A 125 22.76 5.89 7.25
C ALA A 125 23.59 5.86 5.97
N ALA A 126 23.21 6.58 4.92
CA ALA A 126 24.02 6.73 3.70
C ALA A 126 25.39 7.34 3.99
N ALA A 127 25.46 8.38 4.84
CA ALA A 127 26.72 9.00 5.28
C ALA A 127 27.62 8.02 6.07
N ARG A 128 27.05 7.00 6.72
CA ARG A 128 27.82 5.89 7.35
C ARG A 128 28.34 4.85 6.35
N GLY A 129 28.01 4.99 5.07
CA GLY A 129 28.41 4.04 4.02
C GLY A 129 27.40 2.90 3.76
N VAL A 130 26.17 3.03 4.27
CA VAL A 130 25.06 2.12 3.92
C VAL A 130 24.59 2.46 2.51
N ARG A 131 24.52 1.47 1.62
CA ARG A 131 23.87 1.65 0.31
C ARG A 131 22.38 1.79 0.50
N VAL A 132 21.83 2.92 0.10
CA VAL A 132 20.40 3.20 0.21
C VAL A 132 19.74 3.20 -1.17
N ARG A 133 18.69 2.39 -1.34
CA ARG A 133 17.85 2.37 -2.54
C ARG A 133 16.42 2.74 -2.16
N ILE A 134 15.86 3.77 -2.79
CA ILE A 134 14.47 4.21 -2.59
C ILE A 134 13.71 4.03 -3.91
N LEU A 135 12.66 3.21 -3.89
CA LEU A 135 11.76 3.02 -5.03
C LEU A 135 10.37 3.54 -4.66
N LEU A 136 9.93 4.59 -5.33
CA LEU A 136 8.67 5.28 -5.06
C LEU A 136 7.75 5.24 -6.27
N ASP A 137 6.46 4.94 -6.07
CA ASP A 137 5.46 5.16 -7.10
C ASP A 137 5.26 6.67 -7.33
N ASP A 138 5.09 7.08 -8.58
CA ASP A 138 5.06 8.51 -8.94
C ASP A 138 3.68 9.17 -8.78
N PHE A 139 2.64 8.44 -8.38
CA PHE A 139 1.29 9.02 -8.34
C PHE A 139 1.16 10.16 -7.33
N HIS A 140 1.70 10.00 -6.14
CA HIS A 140 1.66 10.99 -5.06
C HIS A 140 2.88 11.93 -5.00
N SER A 141 3.76 11.92 -6.02
CA SER A 141 5.01 12.69 -6.04
C SER A 141 4.84 14.06 -6.71
N ALA A 142 3.82 14.82 -6.32
CA ALA A 142 3.53 16.15 -6.85
C ALA A 142 3.27 17.17 -5.73
N GLY A 143 3.39 18.46 -6.05
CA GLY A 143 3.21 19.52 -5.06
C GLY A 143 4.25 19.43 -3.94
N LYS A 144 3.80 19.51 -2.67
CA LYS A 144 4.71 19.42 -1.51
C LYS A 144 5.46 18.09 -1.43
N ASP A 145 4.83 16.99 -1.83
CA ASP A 145 5.40 15.64 -1.71
C ASP A 145 6.50 15.38 -2.74
N ALA A 146 6.58 16.17 -3.82
CA ALA A 146 7.74 16.15 -4.72
C ALA A 146 9.06 16.44 -4.00
N GLN A 147 9.03 17.11 -2.83
CA GLN A 147 10.23 17.39 -2.03
C GLN A 147 10.93 16.12 -1.52
N VAL A 148 10.24 15.01 -1.41
CA VAL A 148 10.85 13.70 -1.10
C VAL A 148 11.89 13.30 -2.14
N MET A 149 11.73 13.71 -3.40
CA MET A 149 12.69 13.44 -4.48
C MET A 149 14.07 14.10 -4.26
N ARG A 150 14.21 15.02 -3.29
CA ARG A 150 15.52 15.55 -2.88
C ARG A 150 16.46 14.46 -2.37
N MET A 151 15.91 13.35 -1.91
CA MET A 151 16.71 12.19 -1.50
C MET A 151 17.59 11.63 -2.64
N ALA A 152 17.19 11.80 -3.91
CA ALA A 152 17.99 11.42 -5.07
C ALA A 152 19.32 12.20 -5.18
N PHE A 153 19.41 13.37 -4.55
CA PHE A 153 20.59 14.23 -4.57
C PHE A 153 21.45 14.09 -3.30
N VAL A 154 21.09 13.17 -2.40
CA VAL A 154 21.88 12.85 -1.20
C VAL A 154 22.98 11.84 -1.56
N PRO A 155 24.27 12.12 -1.30
CA PRO A 155 25.34 11.16 -1.58
C PRO A 155 25.10 9.81 -0.91
N GLY A 156 25.24 8.72 -1.69
CA GLY A 156 25.00 7.35 -1.21
C GLY A 156 23.52 6.90 -1.21
N VAL A 157 22.62 7.74 -1.70
CA VAL A 157 21.21 7.39 -1.92
C VAL A 157 20.95 7.30 -3.41
N GLU A 158 20.39 6.20 -3.86
CA GLU A 158 19.83 6.01 -5.19
C GLU A 158 18.30 6.02 -5.08
N MET A 159 17.62 6.83 -5.89
CA MET A 159 16.17 6.93 -5.88
C MET A 159 15.59 6.74 -7.27
N LEU A 160 14.68 5.79 -7.41
CA LEU A 160 13.95 5.56 -8.65
C LEU A 160 12.43 5.81 -8.44
N MET A 161 11.81 6.33 -9.50
CA MET A 161 10.36 6.52 -9.58
C MET A 161 9.77 5.44 -10.48
N PHE A 162 8.86 4.64 -9.95
CA PHE A 162 8.21 3.57 -10.71
C PHE A 162 6.98 4.10 -11.46
N ASN A 163 6.87 3.72 -12.73
CA ASN A 163 5.78 4.07 -13.64
C ASN A 163 5.41 5.57 -13.60
N PRO A 164 6.38 6.47 -13.92
CA PRO A 164 6.17 7.91 -13.77
C PRO A 164 5.03 8.40 -14.66
N VAL A 165 4.18 9.25 -14.08
CA VAL A 165 3.10 9.94 -14.78
C VAL A 165 3.70 11.15 -15.49
N MET A 166 3.33 11.34 -16.75
CA MET A 166 3.77 12.50 -17.55
C MET A 166 3.24 13.83 -16.98
N GLY A 167 3.86 14.94 -17.36
CA GLY A 167 3.43 16.32 -17.04
C GLY A 167 4.13 16.94 -15.84
N ALA A 168 3.87 18.25 -15.65
CA ALA A 168 4.56 19.08 -14.68
C ALA A 168 4.18 18.75 -13.24
N ARG A 169 5.13 18.28 -12.44
CA ARG A 169 4.97 17.98 -11.01
C ARG A 169 4.75 19.22 -10.14
N SER A 170 5.20 20.37 -10.62
CA SER A 170 5.03 21.67 -9.95
C SER A 170 3.61 22.21 -10.00
N SER A 171 2.77 21.71 -10.90
CA SER A 171 1.40 22.21 -11.13
C SER A 171 0.35 21.12 -10.98
N PRO A 172 -0.38 21.07 -9.86
CA PRO A 172 -1.46 20.11 -9.65
C PRO A 172 -2.51 20.06 -10.77
N PRO A 173 -2.97 21.20 -11.35
CA PRO A 173 -3.95 21.14 -12.44
C PRO A 173 -3.36 20.56 -13.74
N LEU A 174 -2.10 20.86 -14.09
CA LEU A 174 -1.44 20.24 -15.25
C LEU A 174 -1.19 18.75 -15.02
N ARG A 175 -0.86 18.35 -13.79
CA ARG A 175 -0.73 16.94 -13.41
C ARG A 175 -2.05 16.20 -13.55
N ALA A 176 -3.17 16.81 -13.09
CA ALA A 176 -4.51 16.24 -13.25
C ALA A 176 -4.87 16.08 -14.74
N LEU A 177 -4.55 17.07 -15.58
CA LEU A 177 -4.76 16.98 -17.04
C LEU A 177 -3.93 15.85 -17.66
N SER A 178 -2.67 15.70 -17.27
CA SER A 178 -1.81 14.60 -17.76
C SER A 178 -2.36 13.24 -17.31
N THR A 179 -2.90 13.14 -16.12
CA THR A 179 -3.57 11.92 -15.62
C THR A 179 -4.80 11.56 -16.46
N LEU A 180 -5.53 12.56 -16.98
CA LEU A 180 -6.67 12.33 -17.86
C LEU A 180 -6.25 11.91 -19.29
N THR A 181 -5.14 12.44 -19.79
CA THR A 181 -4.63 12.11 -21.14
C THR A 181 -3.94 10.75 -21.19
N ASP A 182 -3.35 10.30 -20.09
CA ASP A 182 -2.72 8.97 -19.94
C ASP A 182 -3.40 8.19 -18.81
N PHE A 183 -4.73 8.05 -18.93
CA PHE A 183 -5.58 7.47 -17.88
C PHE A 183 -5.19 6.04 -17.53
N ASN A 184 -4.87 5.20 -18.52
CA ASN A 184 -4.50 3.81 -18.29
C ASN A 184 -3.23 3.70 -17.45
N ARG A 185 -2.18 4.44 -17.79
CA ARG A 185 -0.94 4.48 -16.99
C ARG A 185 -1.20 5.01 -15.58
N ALA A 186 -2.04 6.05 -15.45
CA ALA A 186 -2.37 6.65 -14.17
C ALA A 186 -3.13 5.70 -13.24
N GLN A 187 -3.87 4.72 -13.77
CA GLN A 187 -4.59 3.73 -12.96
C GLN A 187 -3.69 2.58 -12.47
N GLN A 188 -2.62 2.27 -13.17
CA GLN A 188 -1.74 1.14 -12.89
C GLN A 188 -0.59 1.55 -11.98
N ARG A 189 -0.66 1.16 -10.71
CA ARG A 189 0.26 1.66 -9.67
C ARG A 189 1.02 0.55 -8.97
N MET A 190 2.25 0.85 -8.58
CA MET A 190 3.02 0.01 -7.67
C MET A 190 2.56 0.28 -6.24
N HIS A 191 1.74 -0.62 -5.70
CA HIS A 191 1.17 -0.47 -4.35
C HIS A 191 1.95 -1.21 -3.26
N ASN A 192 3.10 -1.79 -3.59
CA ASN A 192 3.99 -2.48 -2.68
C ASN A 192 4.57 -1.53 -1.61
N LYS A 193 4.71 -2.00 -0.38
CA LYS A 193 5.26 -1.22 0.74
C LYS A 193 6.26 -2.06 1.52
N LEU A 194 7.53 -1.66 1.48
CA LEU A 194 8.64 -2.46 1.96
C LEU A 194 9.73 -1.58 2.55
N PHE A 195 10.21 -1.95 3.75
CA PHE A 195 11.31 -1.28 4.43
C PHE A 195 12.31 -2.32 4.93
N LEU A 196 13.45 -2.47 4.26
CA LEU A 196 14.40 -3.57 4.46
C LEU A 196 15.75 -3.07 4.95
N ALA A 197 16.32 -3.73 5.96
CA ALA A 197 17.67 -3.50 6.44
C ALA A 197 18.53 -4.77 6.25
N ASP A 198 19.68 -4.61 5.60
CA ASP A 198 20.72 -5.62 5.41
C ASP A 198 20.22 -6.96 4.82
N ASN A 199 19.14 -6.97 4.05
CA ASN A 199 18.48 -8.17 3.54
C ASN A 199 18.18 -9.23 4.64
N MET A 200 18.04 -8.80 5.90
CA MET A 200 17.85 -9.67 7.07
C MET A 200 16.60 -9.37 7.88
N VAL A 201 16.24 -8.11 8.03
CA VAL A 201 15.03 -7.69 8.76
C VAL A 201 14.23 -6.72 7.91
N ARG A 202 12.90 -6.83 8.00
CA ARG A 202 12.00 -6.09 7.15
C ARG A 202 10.68 -5.77 7.81
N ILE A 203 10.11 -4.62 7.44
CA ILE A 203 8.72 -4.28 7.71
C ILE A 203 7.93 -4.40 6.40
N ALA A 204 6.79 -5.09 6.45
CA ALA A 204 5.80 -5.18 5.39
C ALA A 204 4.40 -4.90 5.97
N GLY A 205 3.51 -4.32 5.16
CA GLY A 205 2.15 -4.01 5.59
C GLY A 205 1.43 -3.09 4.62
N GLY A 206 0.37 -2.47 5.11
CA GLY A 206 -0.44 -1.51 4.36
C GLY A 206 0.06 -0.06 4.43
N ARG A 207 0.83 0.28 5.46
CA ARG A 207 1.18 1.64 5.87
C ARG A 207 2.10 2.34 4.88
N ASN A 208 1.73 3.53 4.42
CA ASN A 208 2.64 4.45 3.73
C ASN A 208 3.49 5.25 4.75
N LEU A 209 4.32 6.18 4.27
CA LEU A 209 5.07 7.08 5.14
C LEU A 209 4.41 8.47 5.13
N GLY A 210 4.02 8.93 6.31
CA GLY A 210 3.36 10.22 6.52
C GLY A 210 2.75 10.34 7.90
N ASP A 211 2.51 11.58 8.35
CA ASP A 211 1.96 11.90 9.67
C ASP A 211 0.63 11.19 9.93
N ALA A 212 -0.26 11.11 8.93
CA ALA A 212 -1.54 10.40 9.04
C ALA A 212 -1.39 8.90 9.33
N TYR A 213 -0.24 8.30 9.04
CA TYR A 213 0.06 6.89 9.31
C TYR A 213 0.78 6.65 10.64
N PHE A 214 1.22 7.72 11.31
CA PHE A 214 1.96 7.67 12.57
C PHE A 214 1.31 8.52 13.67
N ASP A 215 -0.02 8.65 13.65
CA ASP A 215 -0.81 9.47 14.59
C ASP A 215 -0.32 10.92 14.69
N GLY A 216 0.00 11.52 13.54
CA GLY A 216 0.46 12.90 13.43
C GLY A 216 -0.64 13.94 13.59
N LEU A 217 -0.34 15.19 13.20
CA LEU A 217 -1.17 16.37 13.40
C LEU A 217 -2.48 16.42 12.60
N ASP A 218 -2.66 15.52 11.62
CA ASP A 218 -3.82 15.56 10.74
C ASP A 218 -5.11 15.14 11.47
N SER A 219 -6.23 15.72 11.06
CA SER A 219 -7.55 15.39 11.58
C SER A 219 -7.96 13.94 11.28
N ASP A 220 -7.27 13.33 10.32
CA ASP A 220 -7.52 12.00 9.80
C ASP A 220 -6.32 11.09 10.10
N ASN A 221 -6.53 10.01 10.85
CA ASN A 221 -5.49 9.04 11.20
C ASN A 221 -5.83 7.65 10.69
N PHE A 222 -4.86 7.01 10.06
CA PHE A 222 -5.01 5.66 9.54
C PHE A 222 -4.71 4.60 10.60
N ILE A 223 -5.67 3.71 10.80
CA ILE A 223 -5.48 2.48 11.58
C ILE A 223 -4.88 1.43 10.67
N ASP A 224 -3.63 1.07 10.91
CA ASP A 224 -2.92 0.06 10.10
C ASP A 224 -2.09 -0.89 10.96
N LEU A 225 -1.85 -2.08 10.43
CA LEU A 225 -1.04 -3.13 11.05
C LEU A 225 0.09 -3.52 10.09
N ASP A 226 1.31 -3.38 10.57
CA ASP A 226 2.48 -3.89 9.88
C ASP A 226 2.98 -5.19 10.51
N ILE A 227 3.86 -5.89 9.81
CA ILE A 227 4.57 -7.05 10.32
C ILE A 227 6.09 -6.83 10.16
N LEU A 228 6.82 -7.01 11.27
CA LEU A 228 8.27 -7.12 11.24
C LEU A 228 8.63 -8.57 10.97
N ALA A 229 9.39 -8.82 9.92
CA ALA A 229 9.85 -10.13 9.52
C ALA A 229 11.38 -10.19 9.53
N GLY A 230 11.93 -11.32 9.96
CA GLY A 230 13.36 -11.56 9.98
C GLY A 230 13.75 -12.92 9.38
N GLY A 231 14.96 -13.01 8.86
CA GLY A 231 15.56 -14.25 8.37
C GLY A 231 15.19 -14.63 6.94
N ALA A 232 15.02 -15.92 6.65
CA ALA A 232 14.95 -16.47 5.31
C ALA A 232 13.82 -15.88 4.42
N VAL A 233 12.68 -15.54 4.98
CA VAL A 233 11.54 -14.95 4.23
C VAL A 233 11.90 -13.58 3.65
N VAL A 234 12.82 -12.84 4.27
CA VAL A 234 13.22 -11.51 3.82
C VAL A 234 13.87 -11.57 2.44
N ARG A 235 14.59 -12.63 2.12
CA ARG A 235 15.20 -12.82 0.79
C ARG A 235 14.16 -12.88 -0.33
N GLN A 236 12.98 -13.49 -0.08
CA GLN A 236 11.90 -13.52 -1.08
C GLN A 236 11.38 -12.10 -1.36
N LEU A 237 11.27 -11.30 -0.30
CA LEU A 237 10.81 -9.92 -0.36
C LEU A 237 11.85 -9.02 -1.06
N SER A 238 13.14 -9.26 -0.82
CA SER A 238 14.24 -8.54 -1.50
C SER A 238 14.32 -8.88 -2.99
N ARG A 239 14.08 -10.13 -3.38
CA ARG A 239 13.96 -10.49 -4.81
C ARG A 239 12.81 -9.75 -5.49
N SER A 240 11.65 -9.65 -4.83
CA SER A 240 10.56 -8.83 -5.35
C SER A 240 11.00 -7.38 -5.53
N PHE A 241 11.65 -6.77 -4.53
CA PHE A 241 12.18 -5.41 -4.65
C PHE A 241 13.15 -5.28 -5.83
N ASP A 242 14.12 -6.19 -5.98
CA ASP A 242 15.10 -6.15 -7.07
C ASP A 242 14.46 -6.26 -8.46
N THR A 243 13.38 -7.07 -8.59
CA THR A 243 12.60 -7.17 -9.83
C THR A 243 12.00 -5.82 -10.23
N TYR A 244 11.46 -5.06 -9.28
CA TYR A 244 10.92 -3.72 -9.56
C TYR A 244 12.02 -2.67 -9.76
N TRP A 245 13.11 -2.76 -9.00
CA TRP A 245 14.25 -1.86 -9.10
C TRP A 245 14.90 -1.91 -10.48
N ASN A 246 15.07 -3.12 -11.02
CA ASN A 246 15.73 -3.34 -12.30
C ASN A 246 14.76 -3.29 -13.51
N ASP A 247 13.47 -3.03 -13.28
CA ASP A 247 12.47 -2.94 -14.34
C ASP A 247 12.62 -1.65 -15.15
N HIS A 248 12.32 -1.72 -16.45
CA HIS A 248 12.41 -0.57 -17.36
C HIS A 248 11.40 0.55 -17.02
N ARG A 249 10.36 0.28 -16.20
CA ARG A 249 9.41 1.27 -15.68
C ARG A 249 9.97 2.08 -14.51
N ALA A 250 11.12 1.72 -13.95
CA ALA A 250 11.80 2.47 -12.90
C ALA A 250 12.74 3.51 -13.51
N TYR A 251 12.55 4.77 -13.19
CA TYR A 251 13.31 5.91 -13.72
C TYR A 251 14.07 6.60 -12.58
N PRO A 252 15.39 6.90 -12.75
CA PRO A 252 16.10 7.74 -11.79
C PRO A 252 15.37 9.06 -11.55
N ALA A 253 15.16 9.41 -10.27
CA ALA A 253 14.38 10.58 -9.92
C ALA A 253 15.00 11.88 -10.46
N GLU A 254 16.34 11.96 -10.52
CA GLU A 254 17.10 13.06 -11.09
C GLU A 254 16.91 13.21 -12.61
N SER A 255 16.45 12.17 -13.31
CA SER A 255 16.09 12.26 -14.73
C SER A 255 14.71 12.89 -14.96
N LEU A 256 13.88 12.97 -13.91
CA LEU A 256 12.51 13.47 -13.94
C LEU A 256 12.38 14.88 -13.38
N LEU A 257 13.25 15.29 -12.46
CA LEU A 257 13.27 16.60 -11.82
C LEU A 257 14.69 16.97 -11.39
N SER A 258 15.08 18.20 -11.68
CA SER A 258 16.31 18.79 -11.18
C SER A 258 16.12 19.37 -9.77
N LEU A 259 17.23 19.55 -9.04
CA LEU A 259 17.23 20.21 -7.73
C LEU A 259 16.70 21.66 -7.81
N ALA A 260 17.01 22.38 -8.90
CA ALA A 260 16.53 23.74 -9.12
C ALA A 260 14.99 23.79 -9.30
N GLU A 261 14.39 22.80 -9.97
CA GLU A 261 12.93 22.70 -10.08
C GLU A 261 12.29 22.39 -8.73
N LEU A 262 12.91 21.51 -7.93
CA LEU A 262 12.45 21.23 -6.56
C LEU A 262 12.54 22.47 -5.66
N ASP A 263 13.59 23.28 -5.81
CA ASP A 263 13.73 24.57 -5.08
C ASP A 263 12.63 25.55 -5.49
N ALA A 264 12.34 25.63 -6.78
CA ALA A 264 11.30 26.51 -7.31
C ALA A 264 9.88 26.14 -6.86
N MET A 265 9.64 24.88 -6.49
CA MET A 265 8.34 24.42 -5.95
C MET A 265 8.11 24.86 -4.49
N LEU A 266 9.14 25.25 -3.76
CA LEU A 266 8.99 25.76 -2.40
C LEU A 266 8.43 27.17 -2.44
N SER A 267 7.24 27.38 -1.87
CA SER A 267 6.74 28.73 -1.64
C SER A 267 7.62 29.46 -0.62
N PRO A 268 7.71 30.82 -0.65
CA PRO A 268 8.44 31.59 0.37
C PRO A 268 7.99 31.26 1.80
N ALA A 269 6.70 30.95 2.00
CA ALA A 269 6.17 30.53 3.29
C ALA A 269 6.65 29.12 3.69
N GLN A 270 6.82 28.21 2.75
CA GLN A 270 7.37 26.87 3.00
C GLN A 270 8.87 26.93 3.25
N GLN A 271 9.61 27.79 2.56
CA GLN A 271 11.03 28.05 2.83
C GLN A 271 11.22 28.61 4.25
N THR A 272 10.35 29.54 4.67
CA THR A 272 10.37 30.10 6.02
C THR A 272 9.97 29.06 7.10
N ARG A 273 9.03 28.16 6.80
CA ARG A 273 8.62 27.07 7.72
C ARG A 273 9.70 26.02 7.92
N LEU A 274 10.50 25.73 6.92
CA LEU A 274 11.69 24.87 7.07
C LEU A 274 12.76 25.51 7.98
N GLN A 275 12.68 26.83 8.18
CA GLN A 275 13.63 27.60 8.98
C GLN A 275 13.09 28.01 10.36
N ARG A 276 11.78 27.96 10.62
CA ARG A 276 11.16 28.36 11.91
C ARG A 276 9.93 27.49 12.25
N PRO A 277 9.79 27.03 13.52
CA PRO A 277 8.55 26.43 13.99
C PRO A 277 7.40 27.45 13.90
N THR A 278 6.24 27.01 13.42
CA THR A 278 5.04 27.87 13.33
C THR A 278 4.49 28.14 14.73
N PRO A 279 4.14 29.38 15.09
CA PRO A 279 3.41 29.62 16.32
C PRO A 279 2.04 28.91 16.26
N THR A 280 1.73 28.15 17.28
CA THR A 280 0.43 27.48 17.45
C THR A 280 -0.62 28.52 17.77
N THR A 281 -1.76 28.48 17.07
CA THR A 281 -2.82 29.51 17.16
C THR A 281 -4.05 29.06 17.93
N SER A 282 -4.11 27.78 18.34
CA SER A 282 -5.22 27.25 19.14
C SER A 282 -4.74 26.19 20.16
N PRO A 283 -5.48 25.99 21.29
CA PRO A 283 -5.16 24.92 22.25
C PRO A 283 -5.18 23.51 21.64
N ALA A 284 -5.98 23.29 20.60
CA ALA A 284 -6.02 22.03 19.87
C ALA A 284 -4.73 21.82 19.04
N ASP A 285 -4.22 22.88 18.42
CA ASP A 285 -2.96 22.83 17.66
C ASP A 285 -1.75 22.65 18.59
N GLU A 286 -1.79 23.23 19.78
CA GLU A 286 -0.77 22.99 20.82
C GLU A 286 -0.74 21.54 21.28
N ALA A 287 -1.91 20.96 21.59
CA ALA A 287 -2.01 19.56 22.01
C ALA A 287 -1.49 18.61 20.92
N ARG A 288 -1.84 18.88 19.65
CA ARG A 288 -1.35 18.11 18.50
C ARG A 288 0.16 18.25 18.31
N ALA A 289 0.69 19.47 18.42
CA ALA A 289 2.12 19.72 18.32
C ALA A 289 2.90 18.98 19.41
N ILE A 290 2.37 18.90 20.63
CA ILE A 290 2.95 18.13 21.74
C ILE A 290 2.96 16.64 21.40
N THR A 291 1.85 16.07 20.89
CA THR A 291 1.77 14.64 20.52
C THR A 291 2.75 14.31 19.40
N GLN A 292 2.82 15.13 18.36
CA GLN A 292 3.79 14.96 17.28
C GLN A 292 5.24 15.08 17.79
N GLN A 293 5.51 16.05 18.65
CA GLN A 293 6.83 16.18 19.26
C GLN A 293 7.18 14.97 20.12
N GLN A 294 6.23 14.41 20.85
CA GLN A 294 6.43 13.17 21.61
C GLN A 294 6.78 11.99 20.70
N LEU A 295 6.03 11.78 19.62
CA LEU A 295 6.35 10.75 18.64
C LEU A 295 7.75 10.92 18.05
N LEU A 296 8.10 12.16 17.67
CA LEU A 296 9.42 12.49 17.14
C LEU A 296 10.57 12.31 18.16
N MET A 297 10.28 12.30 19.47
CA MET A 297 11.27 12.07 20.53
C MET A 297 11.38 10.61 20.95
N LEU A 298 10.49 9.72 20.44
CA LEU A 298 10.57 8.30 20.78
C LEU A 298 11.91 7.69 20.34
N PRO A 299 12.51 6.86 21.20
CA PRO A 299 13.70 6.11 20.84
C PRO A 299 13.37 5.03 19.81
N PRO A 300 14.33 4.61 18.99
CA PRO A 300 14.17 3.42 18.14
C PRO A 300 13.83 2.18 18.97
N MET A 301 13.00 1.31 18.39
CA MET A 301 12.65 0.02 18.99
C MET A 301 13.90 -0.83 19.24
N ASP A 302 13.97 -1.50 20.38
CA ASP A 302 15.09 -2.41 20.66
C ASP A 302 14.89 -3.79 20.00
N LEU A 303 15.53 -4.01 18.87
CA LEU A 303 15.45 -5.26 18.11
C LEU A 303 16.02 -6.48 18.87
N ARG A 304 16.81 -6.27 19.93
CA ARG A 304 17.39 -7.34 20.74
C ARG A 304 16.38 -7.97 21.69
N SER A 305 15.39 -7.19 22.12
CA SER A 305 14.35 -7.61 23.07
C SER A 305 13.06 -8.11 22.39
N MET A 306 13.07 -8.26 21.07
CA MET A 306 11.86 -8.64 20.32
C MET A 306 11.39 -10.05 20.64
N ALA A 307 10.09 -10.18 20.94
CA ALA A 307 9.42 -11.47 21.16
C ALA A 307 9.06 -12.15 19.82
N TRP A 308 10.06 -12.62 19.10
CA TRP A 308 9.88 -13.24 17.80
C TRP A 308 9.01 -14.49 17.83
N ILE A 309 8.08 -14.59 16.90
CA ILE A 309 7.34 -15.80 16.60
C ILE A 309 8.01 -16.48 15.42
N TRP A 310 8.73 -17.55 15.69
CA TRP A 310 9.41 -18.33 14.65
C TRP A 310 8.42 -19.28 13.97
N ALA A 311 8.29 -19.14 12.64
CA ALA A 311 7.28 -19.88 11.88
C ALA A 311 7.67 -19.98 10.40
N PRO A 312 7.02 -20.88 9.63
CA PRO A 312 7.07 -20.84 8.18
C PRO A 312 6.40 -19.58 7.64
N GLY A 313 7.05 -18.95 6.66
CA GLY A 313 6.50 -17.82 5.93
C GLY A 313 6.75 -17.92 4.43
N VAL A 314 5.84 -17.38 3.63
CA VAL A 314 5.97 -17.28 2.17
C VAL A 314 5.45 -15.93 1.70
N VAL A 315 5.97 -15.46 0.58
CA VAL A 315 5.59 -14.20 -0.05
C VAL A 315 4.81 -14.49 -1.33
N LEU A 316 3.68 -13.81 -1.48
CA LEU A 316 3.04 -13.60 -2.77
C LEU A 316 3.35 -12.17 -3.22
N ALA A 317 3.79 -11.98 -4.44
CA ALA A 317 4.10 -10.67 -4.98
C ALA A 317 3.74 -10.64 -6.47
N ASP A 318 3.01 -9.60 -6.86
CA ASP A 318 2.78 -9.32 -8.27
C ASP A 318 4.08 -8.94 -8.96
N ARG A 319 4.19 -9.24 -10.25
CA ARG A 319 5.31 -8.80 -11.09
C ARG A 319 5.08 -7.38 -11.59
N PRO A 320 6.13 -6.61 -11.90
CA PRO A 320 6.00 -5.30 -12.56
C PRO A 320 5.18 -5.36 -13.86
N THR A 321 5.27 -6.46 -14.60
CA THR A 321 4.56 -6.71 -15.86
C THR A 321 3.04 -6.84 -15.73
N LYS A 322 2.50 -6.97 -14.53
CA LYS A 322 1.05 -6.83 -14.29
C LYS A 322 0.55 -5.44 -14.70
N VAL A 323 1.42 -4.44 -14.62
CA VAL A 323 1.21 -3.09 -15.12
C VAL A 323 1.62 -3.06 -16.59
N ALA A 324 0.68 -3.40 -17.50
CA ALA A 324 0.93 -3.37 -18.93
C ALA A 324 1.08 -1.93 -19.43
N LEU A 325 2.14 -1.66 -20.22
CA LEU A 325 2.26 -0.42 -20.95
C LEU A 325 1.71 -0.60 -22.37
N PRO A 326 1.19 0.46 -23.01
CA PRO A 326 0.71 0.38 -24.40
C PRO A 326 1.74 -0.16 -25.39
N ASP A 327 3.04 0.06 -25.12
CA ASP A 327 4.15 -0.40 -25.96
C ASP A 327 4.59 -1.85 -25.69
N ASP A 328 4.16 -2.47 -24.57
CA ASP A 328 4.52 -3.86 -24.23
C ASP A 328 3.85 -4.89 -25.20
N SER A 329 2.84 -4.47 -25.95
CA SER A 329 2.19 -5.31 -26.97
C SER A 329 3.03 -5.50 -28.25
N ALA A 330 4.12 -4.75 -28.41
CA ALA A 330 5.00 -4.77 -29.58
C ALA A 330 6.35 -5.46 -29.30
N ALA A 331 6.70 -5.74 -28.05
CA ALA A 331 7.92 -6.47 -27.73
C ALA A 331 7.64 -7.98 -27.82
N PRO A 332 8.38 -8.77 -28.63
CA PRO A 332 8.37 -10.22 -28.50
C PRO A 332 8.80 -10.55 -27.07
N LEU A 333 8.08 -11.45 -26.43
CA LEU A 333 8.53 -12.07 -25.19
C LEU A 333 9.82 -12.83 -25.53
N ASP A 334 10.98 -12.19 -25.37
CA ASP A 334 12.26 -12.87 -25.36
C ASP A 334 12.31 -13.74 -24.09
N GLU A 335 11.65 -14.90 -24.18
CA GLU A 335 11.80 -15.98 -23.20
C GLU A 335 13.24 -16.54 -23.15
N ALA A 336 14.13 -16.09 -24.02
CA ALA A 336 15.49 -16.61 -24.17
C ALA A 336 16.52 -16.00 -23.21
N GLY A 337 16.18 -14.99 -22.39
CA GLY A 337 17.17 -14.30 -21.53
C GLY A 337 17.12 -14.64 -20.04
N ALA A 338 16.23 -15.51 -19.59
CA ALA A 338 16.02 -15.77 -18.15
C ALA A 338 16.50 -17.17 -17.68
N GLU A 339 17.09 -17.97 -18.56
CA GLU A 339 17.69 -19.27 -18.24
C GLU A 339 19.23 -19.26 -18.21
N GLU A 340 19.86 -18.10 -18.02
CA GLU A 340 21.28 -18.12 -17.68
C GLU A 340 21.42 -18.57 -16.22
N THR A 341 21.69 -19.85 -16.10
CA THR A 341 22.08 -20.61 -14.94
C THR A 341 23.05 -19.83 -14.06
N LEU A 342 22.51 -19.21 -13.00
CA LEU A 342 23.31 -18.99 -11.81
C LEU A 342 23.52 -20.39 -11.20
N GLU A 343 24.66 -21.03 -11.50
CA GLU A 343 25.17 -22.14 -10.72
C GLU A 343 25.33 -21.62 -9.29
N ASP A 344 24.33 -21.88 -8.48
CA ASP A 344 24.37 -21.66 -7.04
C ASP A 344 25.37 -22.65 -6.44
N ASN A 345 26.62 -22.22 -6.30
CA ASN A 345 27.61 -22.88 -5.48
C ASN A 345 27.35 -22.66 -3.97
N ASP A 346 26.10 -22.69 -3.56
CA ASP A 346 25.73 -22.66 -2.16
C ASP A 346 25.54 -24.08 -1.64
N HIS A 347 26.59 -24.60 -1.00
CA HIS A 347 26.60 -25.85 -0.27
C HIS A 347 25.70 -25.87 0.98
N ASP A 348 24.84 -24.87 1.19
CA ASP A 348 23.91 -24.84 2.29
C ASP A 348 22.49 -25.29 1.86
N ALA A 349 22.32 -26.61 1.94
CA ALA A 349 21.10 -27.34 1.58
C ALA A 349 19.83 -26.96 2.38
N ALA A 350 19.86 -25.91 3.19
CA ALA A 350 18.74 -25.40 3.98
C ALA A 350 17.95 -24.26 3.30
N ASN A 351 18.40 -23.71 2.17
CA ASN A 351 17.93 -22.46 1.62
C ASN A 351 17.26 -22.55 0.24
N THR A 352 16.77 -23.71 -0.18
CA THR A 352 16.02 -23.80 -1.44
C THR A 352 14.75 -22.94 -1.37
N PRO A 353 14.52 -22.02 -2.31
CA PRO A 353 13.32 -21.20 -2.33
C PRO A 353 12.06 -22.06 -2.43
N LEU A 354 11.04 -21.75 -1.63
CA LEU A 354 9.74 -22.45 -1.68
C LEU A 354 9.00 -22.26 -3.01
N VAL A 355 9.27 -21.20 -3.73
CA VAL A 355 8.60 -20.86 -4.99
C VAL A 355 8.91 -21.84 -6.13
N PRO A 356 10.16 -22.27 -6.38
CA PRO A 356 10.44 -23.31 -7.37
C PRO A 356 9.85 -24.68 -7.01
N ALA A 357 9.76 -25.01 -5.72
CA ALA A 357 9.16 -26.28 -5.29
C ALA A 357 7.64 -26.32 -5.52
N LEU A 358 6.97 -25.18 -5.48
CA LEU A 358 5.55 -25.05 -5.80
C LEU A 358 5.28 -25.11 -7.31
N ALA A 359 6.16 -24.56 -8.14
CA ALA A 359 6.11 -24.62 -9.60
C ALA A 359 6.46 -26.03 -10.13
N ALA A 360 7.45 -26.72 -9.53
CA ALA A 360 7.88 -28.06 -9.95
C ALA A 360 6.84 -29.15 -9.69
N ALA A 361 5.84 -28.94 -8.84
CA ALA A 361 4.78 -29.91 -8.58
C ALA A 361 3.83 -30.14 -9.77
N ARG A 362 3.90 -29.31 -10.83
CA ARG A 362 3.14 -29.49 -12.09
C ARG A 362 3.97 -30.03 -13.26
N SER A 363 5.28 -30.07 -13.15
CA SER A 363 6.13 -30.65 -14.18
C SER A 363 6.11 -32.18 -14.08
N THR A 364 5.64 -32.85 -15.09
CA THR A 364 5.63 -34.33 -15.22
C THR A 364 7.01 -34.95 -15.47
N THR A 365 8.09 -34.28 -15.14
CA THR A 365 9.45 -34.82 -15.21
C THR A 365 9.81 -35.53 -13.91
N ARG A 366 10.23 -36.75 -14.05
CA ARG A 366 10.58 -37.78 -13.06
C ARG A 366 11.41 -37.21 -11.89
N PRO A 367 11.02 -37.42 -10.63
CA PRO A 367 11.78 -36.89 -9.48
C PRO A 367 13.10 -37.66 -9.30
N THR A 368 14.17 -36.91 -9.06
CA THR A 368 15.41 -37.44 -8.48
C THR A 368 15.15 -37.87 -7.02
N PRO A 369 15.80 -38.93 -6.54
CA PRO A 369 15.37 -39.61 -5.32
C PRO A 369 15.69 -38.84 -4.03
N ASN A 370 14.62 -38.67 -3.25
CA ASN A 370 14.55 -38.60 -1.80
C ASN A 370 15.50 -37.68 -1.01
N ARG A 371 15.02 -36.42 -0.86
CA ARG A 371 15.25 -35.70 0.41
C ARG A 371 13.89 -35.43 1.05
N ALA A 372 13.70 -35.80 2.31
CA ALA A 372 12.46 -35.57 3.01
C ALA A 372 12.18 -34.05 3.08
N PRO A 373 10.93 -33.60 2.78
CA PRO A 373 10.58 -32.19 2.81
C PRO A 373 10.85 -31.59 4.19
N THR A 374 11.40 -30.37 4.22
CA THR A 374 11.67 -29.67 5.49
C THR A 374 10.38 -29.42 6.27
N ALA A 375 10.48 -29.14 7.57
CA ALA A 375 9.31 -28.81 8.41
C ALA A 375 8.52 -27.62 7.82
N ASN A 376 9.22 -26.65 7.21
CA ASN A 376 8.63 -25.52 6.49
C ASN A 376 7.80 -25.97 5.26
N GLN A 377 8.35 -26.86 4.44
CA GLN A 377 7.70 -27.38 3.24
C GLN A 377 6.45 -28.21 3.60
N LYS A 378 6.53 -29.02 4.68
CA LYS A 378 5.38 -29.80 5.16
C LYS A 378 4.26 -28.93 5.75
N ALA A 379 4.60 -27.88 6.50
CA ALA A 379 3.61 -26.99 7.11
C ALA A 379 2.89 -26.15 6.05
N LEU A 380 3.62 -25.56 5.08
CA LEU A 380 3.07 -24.75 4.00
C LEU A 380 2.43 -25.58 2.89
N GLY A 381 2.96 -26.73 2.54
CA GLY A 381 2.36 -27.64 1.55
C GLY A 381 1.00 -28.19 1.94
N ARG A 382 0.64 -28.19 3.24
CA ARG A 382 -0.72 -28.50 3.70
C ARG A 382 -1.71 -27.35 3.48
N VAL A 383 -1.22 -26.12 3.48
CA VAL A 383 -2.02 -24.89 3.39
C VAL A 383 -2.02 -24.33 1.97
N LEU A 384 -0.89 -24.45 1.27
CA LEU A 384 -0.66 -23.91 -0.06
C LEU A 384 -0.44 -25.07 -1.05
N ALA A 385 -1.49 -25.63 -1.65
CA ALA A 385 -1.29 -26.28 -2.95
C ALA A 385 -0.98 -25.19 -4.00
N PRO A 386 -0.27 -25.50 -5.10
CA PRO A 386 0.36 -24.47 -5.93
C PRO A 386 -0.63 -23.41 -6.40
N VAL A 387 -0.32 -22.15 -6.05
CA VAL A 387 -0.85 -20.98 -6.72
C VAL A 387 0.06 -20.77 -7.93
N ASP A 388 -0.50 -20.66 -9.13
CA ASP A 388 0.30 -20.44 -10.34
C ASP A 388 1.10 -19.13 -10.21
N ALA A 389 2.35 -19.16 -10.68
CA ALA A 389 3.21 -17.99 -10.67
C ALA A 389 2.72 -16.84 -11.59
N GLN A 390 1.63 -17.07 -12.34
CA GLN A 390 0.97 -16.10 -13.21
C GLN A 390 -0.25 -15.44 -12.56
N ASP A 391 -0.74 -15.98 -11.43
CA ASP A 391 -1.89 -15.42 -10.73
C ASP A 391 -1.52 -14.16 -9.96
N SER A 392 -2.42 -13.19 -9.88
CA SER A 392 -2.24 -12.00 -9.04
C SER A 392 -2.20 -12.38 -7.55
N VAL A 393 -1.66 -11.47 -6.72
CA VAL A 393 -1.70 -11.64 -5.25
C VAL A 393 -3.14 -11.87 -4.78
N VAL A 394 -4.10 -11.14 -5.33
CA VAL A 394 -5.53 -11.30 -4.97
C VAL A 394 -6.06 -12.67 -5.38
N ASP A 395 -5.71 -13.19 -6.56
CA ASP A 395 -6.12 -14.54 -6.98
C ASP A 395 -5.52 -15.61 -6.08
N GLY A 396 -4.26 -15.44 -5.66
CA GLY A 396 -3.66 -16.29 -4.64
C GLY A 396 -4.41 -16.28 -3.31
N LEU A 397 -4.93 -15.10 -2.88
CA LEU A 397 -5.77 -15.00 -1.69
C LEU A 397 -7.13 -15.65 -1.87
N LEU A 398 -7.76 -15.53 -3.05
CA LEU A 398 -9.03 -16.21 -3.34
C LEU A 398 -8.86 -17.73 -3.30
N ALA A 399 -7.72 -18.25 -3.77
CA ALA A 399 -7.39 -19.67 -3.63
C ALA A 399 -7.25 -20.11 -2.15
N LEU A 400 -6.81 -19.22 -1.24
CA LEU A 400 -6.81 -19.49 0.21
C LEU A 400 -8.23 -19.48 0.78
N VAL A 401 -9.09 -18.56 0.34
CA VAL A 401 -10.53 -18.54 0.71
C VAL A 401 -11.20 -19.87 0.36
N ASP A 402 -10.90 -20.42 -0.80
CA ASP A 402 -11.42 -21.72 -1.23
C ASP A 402 -10.93 -22.90 -0.38
N LYS A 403 -9.80 -22.75 0.33
CA LYS A 403 -9.25 -23.78 1.22
C LYS A 403 -9.65 -23.65 2.67
N ALA A 404 -10.27 -22.53 3.04
CA ALA A 404 -10.77 -22.31 4.40
C ALA A 404 -11.80 -23.37 4.78
N ARG A 405 -11.75 -23.82 6.05
CA ARG A 405 -12.57 -24.92 6.58
C ARG A 405 -13.49 -24.50 7.72
N SER A 406 -13.14 -23.49 8.49
CA SER A 406 -13.91 -23.09 9.66
C SER A 406 -14.17 -21.59 9.74
N GLN A 407 -13.15 -20.77 9.50
CA GLN A 407 -13.23 -19.32 9.74
C GLN A 407 -12.35 -18.52 8.81
N LEU A 408 -12.90 -17.41 8.35
CA LEU A 408 -12.18 -16.33 7.68
C LEU A 408 -12.45 -15.01 8.41
N LEU A 409 -11.39 -14.40 8.95
CA LEU A 409 -11.42 -13.03 9.45
C LEU A 409 -10.67 -12.16 8.46
N ILE A 410 -11.33 -11.14 7.93
CA ILE A 410 -10.80 -10.28 6.87
C ILE A 410 -10.92 -8.84 7.31
N VAL A 411 -9.85 -8.08 7.15
CA VAL A 411 -9.81 -6.62 7.30
C VAL A 411 -9.34 -6.02 5.98
N SER A 412 -10.19 -5.22 5.36
CA SER A 412 -9.88 -4.54 4.10
C SER A 412 -10.51 -3.14 4.07
N PRO A 413 -9.72 -2.08 4.01
CA PRO A 413 -10.22 -0.70 4.07
C PRO A 413 -11.11 -0.36 2.87
N TYR A 414 -10.72 -0.82 1.68
CA TYR A 414 -11.49 -0.77 0.45
C TYR A 414 -11.90 -2.20 0.11
N PHE A 415 -13.20 -2.41 0.03
CA PHE A 415 -13.79 -3.73 -0.18
C PHE A 415 -14.83 -3.63 -1.29
N VAL A 416 -14.41 -3.83 -2.53
CA VAL A 416 -15.27 -3.82 -3.71
C VAL A 416 -15.17 -5.19 -4.40
N PRO A 417 -15.96 -6.19 -3.93
CA PRO A 417 -15.77 -7.56 -4.36
C PRO A 417 -16.27 -7.78 -5.79
N GLY A 418 -15.37 -8.16 -6.67
CA GLY A 418 -15.67 -8.62 -8.02
C GLY A 418 -16.42 -9.96 -8.04
N PRO A 419 -16.82 -10.41 -9.24
CA PRO A 419 -17.58 -11.67 -9.40
C PRO A 419 -16.86 -12.89 -8.82
N ASP A 420 -15.53 -13.01 -9.04
CA ASP A 420 -14.72 -14.15 -8.59
C ASP A 420 -14.60 -14.19 -7.07
N MET A 421 -14.41 -13.03 -6.46
CA MET A 421 -14.34 -12.87 -5.01
C MET A 421 -15.69 -13.24 -4.36
N LYS A 422 -16.80 -12.76 -4.90
CA LYS A 422 -18.14 -13.14 -4.44
C LYS A 422 -18.40 -14.63 -4.60
N ALA A 423 -17.95 -15.22 -5.71
CA ALA A 423 -18.07 -16.67 -5.93
C ALA A 423 -17.24 -17.46 -4.89
N ALA A 424 -16.02 -17.04 -4.57
CA ALA A 424 -15.18 -17.66 -3.55
C ALA A 424 -15.83 -17.59 -2.15
N PHE A 425 -16.36 -16.43 -1.76
CA PHE A 425 -17.08 -16.29 -0.47
C PHE A 425 -18.34 -17.17 -0.43
N ARG A 426 -19.11 -17.23 -1.51
CA ARG A 426 -20.28 -18.10 -1.59
C ARG A 426 -19.91 -19.56 -1.39
N ARG A 427 -18.86 -20.05 -2.06
CA ARG A 427 -18.36 -21.43 -1.86
C ARG A 427 -17.89 -21.67 -0.42
N ALA A 428 -17.20 -20.69 0.19
CA ALA A 428 -16.75 -20.80 1.58
C ALA A 428 -17.93 -20.92 2.54
N VAL A 429 -18.93 -20.04 2.43
CA VAL A 429 -20.14 -20.09 3.28
C VAL A 429 -20.93 -21.38 3.06
N GLN A 430 -21.06 -21.87 1.83
CA GLN A 430 -21.72 -23.14 1.52
C GLN A 430 -21.02 -24.35 2.15
N ARG A 431 -19.69 -24.27 2.38
CA ARG A 431 -18.93 -25.27 3.13
C ARG A 431 -19.05 -25.14 4.65
N GLY A 432 -19.80 -24.14 5.16
CA GLY A 432 -19.97 -23.86 6.58
C GLY A 432 -18.87 -22.98 7.18
N VAL A 433 -18.03 -22.34 6.35
CA VAL A 433 -16.99 -21.41 6.80
C VAL A 433 -17.65 -20.11 7.28
N GLN A 434 -17.33 -19.69 8.50
CA GLN A 434 -17.74 -18.38 9.00
C GLN A 434 -16.87 -17.29 8.36
N VAL A 435 -17.46 -16.43 7.53
CA VAL A 435 -16.78 -15.32 6.85
C VAL A 435 -17.16 -14.02 7.54
N ARG A 436 -16.19 -13.34 8.17
CA ARG A 436 -16.36 -12.04 8.82
C ARG A 436 -15.43 -11.02 8.17
N ILE A 437 -15.98 -9.87 7.78
CA ILE A 437 -15.26 -8.82 7.05
C ILE A 437 -15.45 -7.49 7.78
N LEU A 438 -14.33 -6.85 8.15
CA LEU A 438 -14.27 -5.49 8.66
C LEU A 438 -13.79 -4.56 7.54
N THR A 439 -14.56 -3.52 7.26
CA THR A 439 -14.22 -2.47 6.29
C THR A 439 -14.54 -1.08 6.86
N ASN A 440 -14.28 -0.03 6.10
CA ASN A 440 -14.66 1.33 6.47
C ASN A 440 -16.17 1.56 6.33
N SER A 441 -16.77 2.28 7.28
CA SER A 441 -18.07 2.94 7.07
C SER A 441 -17.92 4.10 6.08
N LEU A 442 -19.02 4.69 5.63
CA LEU A 442 -18.97 5.89 4.78
C LEU A 442 -18.26 7.06 5.49
N ALA A 443 -18.45 7.20 6.79
CA ALA A 443 -17.84 8.27 7.58
C ALA A 443 -16.34 8.04 7.87
N SER A 444 -15.89 6.77 7.96
CA SER A 444 -14.49 6.43 8.19
C SER A 444 -13.68 6.19 6.92
N ASN A 445 -14.24 6.45 5.73
CA ASN A 445 -13.57 6.17 4.47
C ASN A 445 -12.96 7.45 3.87
N ASP A 446 -11.67 7.42 3.54
CA ASP A 446 -10.96 8.49 2.83
C ASP A 446 -11.25 8.48 1.31
N ALA A 447 -11.76 7.35 0.78
CA ALA A 447 -12.17 7.17 -0.62
C ALA A 447 -13.70 6.91 -0.73
N PRO A 448 -14.56 7.94 -0.67
CA PRO A 448 -16.02 7.77 -0.68
C PRO A 448 -16.54 6.99 -1.89
N LEU A 449 -15.89 7.09 -3.04
CA LEU A 449 -16.27 6.31 -4.24
C LEU A 449 -16.03 4.81 -4.06
N ALA A 450 -14.94 4.39 -3.40
CA ALA A 450 -14.70 2.98 -3.07
C ALA A 450 -15.79 2.46 -2.12
N HIS A 451 -16.22 3.30 -1.14
CA HIS A 451 -17.37 2.96 -0.29
C HIS A 451 -18.66 2.80 -1.11
N ALA A 452 -18.90 3.66 -2.11
CA ALA A 452 -20.07 3.52 -2.99
C ALA A 452 -20.03 2.19 -3.77
N GLY A 453 -18.86 1.76 -4.21
CA GLY A 453 -18.65 0.43 -4.80
C GLY A 453 -19.07 -0.68 -3.85
N TYR A 454 -18.53 -0.68 -2.63
CA TYR A 454 -18.87 -1.64 -1.59
C TYR A 454 -20.37 -1.64 -1.26
N ALA A 455 -20.96 -0.47 -1.08
CA ALA A 455 -22.36 -0.32 -0.66
C ALA A 455 -23.35 -1.05 -1.60
N ARG A 456 -23.04 -1.15 -2.89
CA ARG A 456 -23.85 -1.88 -3.89
C ARG A 456 -23.91 -3.38 -3.62
N HIS A 457 -22.88 -3.95 -3.00
CA HIS A 457 -22.74 -5.39 -2.77
C HIS A 457 -23.17 -5.85 -1.38
N ARG A 458 -23.45 -4.94 -0.44
CA ARG A 458 -23.81 -5.27 0.96
C ARG A 458 -24.94 -6.29 1.05
N GLN A 459 -26.07 -6.00 0.37
CA GLN A 459 -27.25 -6.86 0.45
C GLN A 459 -26.99 -8.25 -0.11
N GLU A 460 -26.26 -8.37 -1.22
CA GLU A 460 -25.89 -9.66 -1.80
C GLU A 460 -24.99 -10.46 -0.85
N LEU A 461 -23.97 -9.82 -0.26
CA LEU A 461 -23.04 -10.45 0.69
C LEU A 461 -23.76 -10.93 1.96
N LEU A 462 -24.63 -10.10 2.54
CA LEU A 462 -25.44 -10.47 3.71
C LEU A 462 -26.40 -11.63 3.41
N ASN A 463 -27.07 -11.61 2.28
CA ASN A 463 -27.93 -12.71 1.84
C ASN A 463 -27.15 -14.01 1.56
N MET A 464 -25.88 -13.91 1.22
CA MET A 464 -24.96 -15.02 1.02
C MET A 464 -24.53 -15.64 2.36
N GLY A 465 -24.68 -14.93 3.48
CA GLY A 465 -24.26 -15.36 4.82
C GLY A 465 -22.91 -14.81 5.27
N VAL A 466 -22.34 -13.85 4.53
CA VAL A 466 -21.16 -13.09 4.96
C VAL A 466 -21.55 -12.13 6.07
N GLN A 467 -20.77 -12.08 7.14
CA GLN A 467 -20.96 -11.13 8.25
C GLN A 467 -20.12 -9.87 7.96
N LEU A 468 -20.80 -8.74 7.83
CA LEU A 468 -20.18 -7.46 7.51
C LEU A 468 -20.11 -6.57 8.75
N TYR A 469 -18.98 -5.95 8.94
CA TYR A 469 -18.72 -4.96 9.97
C TYR A 469 -18.12 -3.71 9.35
N GLU A 470 -18.56 -2.54 9.83
CA GLU A 470 -18.08 -1.24 9.36
C GLU A 470 -17.48 -0.45 10.51
N LEU A 471 -16.23 -0.02 10.35
CA LEU A 471 -15.53 0.75 11.37
C LEU A 471 -16.25 2.07 11.65
N ARG A 472 -16.42 2.42 12.91
CA ARG A 472 -16.91 3.73 13.33
C ARG A 472 -15.82 4.79 13.15
N SER A 473 -16.18 5.95 12.61
CA SER A 473 -15.23 7.06 12.39
C SER A 473 -14.76 7.71 13.70
N VAL A 474 -15.63 7.75 14.70
CA VAL A 474 -15.35 8.27 16.04
C VAL A 474 -15.05 7.09 16.97
N GLN A 475 -13.84 7.04 17.54
CA GLN A 475 -13.42 5.94 18.40
C GLN A 475 -13.38 6.39 19.86
N PRO A 476 -14.15 5.77 20.78
CA PRO A 476 -13.98 5.99 22.22
C PRO A 476 -12.63 5.43 22.68
N GLY A 477 -11.99 6.02 23.67
CA GLY A 477 -10.67 5.61 24.17
C GLY A 477 -10.65 4.15 24.64
N SER A 478 -10.09 3.21 23.86
CA SER A 478 -10.01 1.78 24.12
C SER A 478 -8.62 1.19 23.86
N ARG A 479 -8.45 -0.09 24.18
CA ARG A 479 -7.16 -0.80 24.36
C ARG A 479 -6.68 -1.59 23.14
N SER A 480 -7.38 -1.58 22.01
CA SER A 480 -7.04 -2.41 20.85
C SER A 480 -5.84 -1.84 20.07
N THR A 481 -4.92 -2.71 19.64
CA THR A 481 -3.75 -2.38 18.82
C THR A 481 -4.10 -2.03 17.38
N LEU A 482 -5.32 -2.33 16.92
CA LEU A 482 -5.89 -1.87 15.63
C LEU A 482 -6.58 -0.51 15.75
N ARG A 483 -6.14 0.35 16.68
CA ARG A 483 -6.74 1.67 16.93
C ARG A 483 -5.72 2.76 16.84
N SER A 484 -6.17 3.93 16.41
CA SER A 484 -5.40 5.15 16.52
C SER A 484 -5.26 5.56 17.98
N SER A 485 -4.05 5.92 18.42
CA SER A 485 -3.81 6.53 19.74
C SER A 485 -4.48 7.91 19.89
N ALA A 486 -4.95 8.50 18.80
CA ALA A 486 -5.67 9.78 18.79
C ALA A 486 -6.96 9.78 19.64
N GLY A 487 -7.53 8.61 19.97
CA GLY A 487 -8.70 8.50 20.86
C GLY A 487 -8.44 8.85 22.33
N GLN A 488 -7.20 9.04 22.75
CA GLN A 488 -6.86 9.39 24.15
C GLN A 488 -6.81 10.89 24.43
N ILE A 489 -6.89 11.75 23.42
CA ILE A 489 -6.89 13.21 23.64
C ILE A 489 -8.34 13.67 23.85
N SER A 490 -8.84 13.43 25.03
CA SER A 490 -10.10 14.03 25.52
C SER A 490 -9.91 15.52 25.66
N GLY A 491 -10.68 16.32 24.91
CA GLY A 491 -10.87 17.73 25.23
C GLY A 491 -10.98 18.74 24.09
N SER A 492 -10.93 18.31 22.83
CA SER A 492 -11.16 19.24 21.73
C SER A 492 -12.47 18.94 20.99
N SER A 493 -13.24 19.96 20.68
CA SER A 493 -14.44 19.93 19.86
C SER A 493 -14.20 19.58 18.38
N GLY A 494 -12.95 19.21 18.01
CA GLY A 494 -12.56 18.65 16.72
C GLY A 494 -12.20 17.17 16.89
N GLN A 495 -13.14 16.28 16.64
CA GLN A 495 -12.89 14.83 16.72
C GLN A 495 -11.99 14.41 15.56
N SER A 496 -10.84 13.80 15.88
CA SER A 496 -10.00 13.12 14.89
C SER A 496 -10.77 11.92 14.32
N ARG A 497 -10.82 11.82 12.99
CA ARG A 497 -11.49 10.73 12.28
C ARG A 497 -10.54 9.57 12.14
N ALA A 498 -10.92 8.41 12.68
CA ALA A 498 -10.20 7.16 12.49
C ALA A 498 -10.63 6.51 11.17
N MET A 499 -9.66 6.14 10.34
CA MET A 499 -9.85 5.48 9.05
C MET A 499 -9.10 4.17 9.03
N LEU A 500 -9.78 3.08 8.67
CA LEU A 500 -9.13 1.79 8.51
C LEU A 500 -8.24 1.80 7.26
N HIS A 501 -6.99 1.34 7.42
CA HIS A 501 -6.10 1.10 6.30
C HIS A 501 -5.41 -0.28 6.35
N THR A 502 -5.66 -1.06 7.39
CA THR A 502 -5.15 -2.43 7.59
C THR A 502 -5.63 -3.39 6.51
N LYS A 503 -4.71 -4.20 5.97
CA LYS A 503 -4.98 -5.29 5.03
C LYS A 503 -4.49 -6.59 5.66
N LEU A 504 -5.43 -7.32 6.23
CA LEU A 504 -5.17 -8.49 7.08
C LEU A 504 -6.20 -9.58 6.81
N MET A 505 -5.74 -10.83 6.73
CA MET A 505 -6.62 -11.99 6.68
C MET A 505 -6.10 -13.06 7.65
N VAL A 506 -7.01 -13.65 8.41
CA VAL A 506 -6.71 -14.84 9.23
C VAL A 506 -7.59 -15.99 8.75
N VAL A 507 -6.95 -17.10 8.40
CA VAL A 507 -7.61 -18.31 7.89
C VAL A 507 -7.50 -19.41 8.93
N ASP A 508 -8.64 -19.91 9.38
CA ASP A 508 -8.80 -21.06 10.32
C ASP A 508 -7.97 -20.93 11.61
N GLY A 509 -7.63 -19.70 12.04
CA GLY A 509 -6.76 -19.45 13.19
C GLY A 509 -5.34 -20.02 13.06
N GLN A 510 -4.87 -20.32 11.84
CA GLN A 510 -3.60 -20.99 11.57
C GLN A 510 -2.70 -20.24 10.60
N LEU A 511 -3.27 -19.50 9.67
CA LEU A 511 -2.56 -18.71 8.68
C LEU A 511 -2.93 -17.25 8.83
N THR A 512 -1.92 -16.39 8.89
CA THR A 512 -2.07 -14.93 8.87
C THR A 512 -1.49 -14.39 7.58
N VAL A 513 -2.23 -13.52 6.91
CA VAL A 513 -1.80 -12.80 5.70
C VAL A 513 -1.78 -11.31 6.02
N VAL A 514 -0.64 -10.67 5.82
CA VAL A 514 -0.47 -9.21 5.97
C VAL A 514 0.18 -8.68 4.70
N GLY A 515 -0.34 -7.59 4.15
CA GLY A 515 0.25 -7.06 2.91
C GLY A 515 -0.28 -5.69 2.51
N SER A 516 -0.09 -5.37 1.26
CA SER A 516 -0.53 -4.10 0.68
C SER A 516 -1.90 -4.18 -0.02
N MET A 517 -2.38 -5.37 -0.35
CA MET A 517 -3.56 -5.62 -1.17
C MET A 517 -4.87 -5.32 -0.46
N ASN A 518 -5.74 -4.58 -1.11
CA ASN A 518 -7.15 -4.50 -0.76
C ASN A 518 -7.92 -5.67 -1.43
N LEU A 519 -9.08 -6.00 -0.88
CA LEU A 519 -10.01 -6.91 -1.55
C LEU A 519 -10.96 -6.11 -2.45
N ASP A 520 -10.41 -5.54 -3.48
CA ASP A 520 -11.11 -4.80 -4.52
C ASP A 520 -10.61 -5.16 -5.92
N MET A 521 -11.36 -4.77 -6.93
CA MET A 521 -11.02 -5.08 -8.31
C MET A 521 -9.79 -4.29 -8.79
N ARG A 522 -9.48 -3.16 -8.19
CA ARG A 522 -8.29 -2.37 -8.53
C ARG A 522 -7.02 -3.08 -8.10
N SER A 523 -6.96 -3.64 -6.89
CA SER A 523 -5.84 -4.47 -6.44
C SER A 523 -5.72 -5.77 -7.24
N GLN A 524 -6.85 -6.35 -7.70
CA GLN A 524 -6.83 -7.55 -8.53
C GLN A 524 -6.31 -7.27 -9.94
N LEU A 525 -6.74 -6.19 -10.59
CA LEU A 525 -6.56 -6.00 -12.03
C LEU A 525 -5.50 -4.96 -12.42
N GLN A 526 -5.22 -3.98 -11.55
CA GLN A 526 -4.49 -2.78 -11.94
C GLN A 526 -3.25 -2.51 -11.10
N ASN A 527 -3.35 -2.61 -9.77
CA ASN A 527 -2.21 -2.38 -8.89
C ASN A 527 -1.33 -3.62 -8.76
N THR A 528 -0.03 -3.40 -8.60
CA THR A 528 0.83 -4.46 -8.11
C THR A 528 0.84 -4.47 -6.59
N GLU A 529 0.76 -5.65 -6.02
CA GLU A 529 0.60 -5.87 -4.59
C GLU A 529 1.63 -6.87 -4.06
N ILE A 530 1.76 -6.90 -2.74
CA ILE A 530 2.60 -7.89 -2.05
C ILE A 530 1.92 -8.34 -0.77
N ALA A 531 2.02 -9.63 -0.46
CA ALA A 531 1.47 -10.24 0.75
C ALA A 531 2.47 -11.20 1.37
N LEU A 532 2.57 -11.15 2.70
CA LEU A 532 3.32 -12.08 3.52
C LEU A 532 2.35 -13.02 4.22
N LEU A 533 2.52 -14.32 3.98
CA LEU A 533 1.73 -15.39 4.56
C LEU A 533 2.54 -16.08 5.65
N VAL A 534 2.02 -16.18 6.86
CA VAL A 534 2.69 -16.79 8.02
C VAL A 534 1.83 -17.91 8.61
N ALA A 535 2.35 -19.13 8.55
CA ALA A 535 1.67 -20.30 9.13
C ALA A 535 2.03 -20.45 10.61
N SER A 536 1.29 -19.76 11.48
CA SER A 536 1.51 -19.77 12.94
C SER A 536 0.21 -19.56 13.70
N ARG A 537 -0.19 -20.56 14.50
CA ARG A 537 -1.36 -20.43 15.38
C ARG A 537 -1.19 -19.29 16.40
N LYS A 538 0.03 -19.09 16.92
CA LYS A 538 0.31 -18.02 17.88
C LYS A 538 0.10 -16.64 17.25
N LEU A 539 0.68 -16.41 16.06
CA LEU A 539 0.52 -15.15 15.34
C LEU A 539 -0.93 -14.94 14.90
N SER A 540 -1.58 -16.00 14.40
CA SER A 540 -2.99 -15.93 13.97
C SER A 540 -3.94 -15.66 15.13
N ALA A 541 -3.68 -16.22 16.32
CA ALA A 541 -4.46 -15.94 17.51
C ALA A 541 -4.28 -14.48 17.99
N GLU A 542 -3.06 -13.91 17.86
CA GLU A 542 -2.80 -12.52 18.16
C GLU A 542 -3.53 -11.59 17.17
N ALA A 543 -3.39 -11.86 15.87
CA ALA A 543 -4.09 -11.11 14.82
C ALA A 543 -5.62 -11.20 14.96
N ALA A 544 -6.16 -12.40 15.24
CA ALA A 544 -7.59 -12.61 15.42
C ALA A 544 -8.13 -11.82 16.63
N ARG A 545 -7.43 -11.83 17.77
CA ARG A 545 -7.83 -11.02 18.93
C ARG A 545 -7.95 -9.54 18.59
N ASN A 546 -6.96 -8.99 17.90
CA ASN A 546 -6.97 -7.58 17.49
C ASN A 546 -8.17 -7.26 16.58
N ILE A 547 -8.54 -8.18 15.68
CA ILE A 547 -9.72 -8.03 14.83
C ILE A 547 -11.00 -8.10 15.68
N GLU A 548 -11.15 -9.13 16.52
CA GLU A 548 -12.33 -9.36 17.36
C GLU A 548 -12.59 -8.18 18.30
N GLU A 549 -11.54 -7.65 18.96
CA GLU A 549 -11.64 -6.44 19.78
C GLU A 549 -12.17 -5.25 18.98
N SER A 550 -11.74 -5.10 17.71
CA SER A 550 -12.24 -4.03 16.84
C SER A 550 -13.70 -4.24 16.45
N LEU A 551 -14.12 -5.50 16.19
CA LEU A 551 -15.51 -5.82 15.87
C LEU A 551 -16.43 -5.55 17.07
N ASP A 552 -15.98 -5.89 18.28
CA ASP A 552 -16.78 -5.81 19.50
C ASP A 552 -16.83 -4.41 20.12
N GLU A 553 -15.84 -3.55 19.86
CA GLU A 553 -15.74 -2.24 20.50
C GLU A 553 -15.89 -1.04 19.57
N SER A 554 -15.63 -1.22 18.27
CA SER A 554 -15.38 -0.08 17.39
C SER A 554 -16.08 -0.16 16.03
N ALA A 555 -16.87 -1.21 15.77
CA ALA A 555 -17.49 -1.43 14.48
C ALA A 555 -19.01 -1.65 14.60
N TRP A 556 -19.72 -1.17 13.61
CA TRP A 556 -21.12 -1.50 13.38
C TRP A 556 -21.25 -2.88 12.75
N GLN A 557 -22.07 -3.77 13.29
CA GLN A 557 -22.48 -4.96 12.57
C GLN A 557 -23.60 -4.61 11.58
N VAL A 558 -23.36 -4.81 10.28
CA VAL A 558 -24.38 -4.56 9.26
C VAL A 558 -25.26 -5.80 9.12
N THR A 559 -26.58 -5.63 9.24
CA THR A 559 -27.55 -6.71 9.16
C THR A 559 -28.72 -6.35 8.25
N LEU A 560 -29.58 -7.33 7.91
CA LEU A 560 -30.82 -7.10 7.17
C LEU A 560 -32.03 -7.31 8.08
N GLU A 561 -32.80 -6.27 8.33
CA GLU A 561 -34.09 -6.34 9.00
C GLU A 561 -35.18 -6.74 7.97
N GLY A 562 -35.93 -7.77 8.30
CA GLY A 562 -36.94 -8.32 7.38
C GLY A 562 -36.40 -8.78 6.02
N GLY A 563 -35.08 -9.07 5.92
CA GLY A 563 -34.40 -9.54 4.73
C GLY A 563 -34.19 -8.47 3.65
N LYS A 564 -34.53 -7.20 3.89
CA LYS A 564 -34.46 -6.14 2.86
C LYS A 564 -33.84 -4.84 3.32
N ARG A 565 -34.07 -4.44 4.59
CA ARG A 565 -33.64 -3.13 5.10
C ARG A 565 -32.32 -3.27 5.84
N LEU A 566 -31.34 -2.47 5.47
CA LEU A 566 -30.05 -2.42 6.18
C LEU A 566 -30.24 -1.82 7.57
N LEU A 567 -29.62 -2.45 8.55
CA LEU A 567 -29.55 -2.01 9.93
C LEU A 567 -28.10 -2.15 10.41
N TRP A 568 -27.54 -1.05 10.90
CA TRP A 568 -26.23 -1.01 11.56
C TRP A 568 -26.42 -1.18 13.06
N ARG A 569 -26.07 -2.34 13.58
CA ARG A 569 -26.19 -2.66 15.00
C ARG A 569 -24.93 -2.20 15.74
N ALA A 570 -25.14 -1.46 16.80
CA ALA A 570 -24.08 -1.07 17.71
C ALA A 570 -23.63 -2.27 18.55
N PRO A 571 -22.36 -2.35 18.97
CA PRO A 571 -21.89 -3.37 19.90
C PRO A 571 -22.68 -3.34 21.22
N SER A 572 -22.85 -4.51 21.83
CA SER A 572 -23.52 -4.64 23.11
C SER A 572 -22.81 -3.84 24.20
N GLY A 573 -23.54 -3.00 24.92
CA GLY A 573 -22.99 -2.16 25.99
C GLY A 573 -22.28 -0.89 25.53
N SER A 574 -22.32 -0.57 24.23
CA SER A 574 -21.82 0.72 23.72
C SER A 574 -22.76 1.87 24.13
N ASP A 575 -22.23 3.07 24.19
CA ASP A 575 -22.96 4.33 24.46
C ASP A 575 -23.68 4.90 23.23
N TRP A 576 -23.65 4.18 22.11
CA TRP A 576 -24.25 4.53 20.82
C TRP A 576 -25.25 3.46 20.36
N GLY A 577 -26.33 3.86 19.72
CA GLY A 577 -27.45 2.97 19.37
C GLY A 577 -27.46 2.59 17.91
N ASP A 578 -28.31 1.61 17.56
CA ASP A 578 -28.53 1.12 16.20
C ASP A 578 -28.90 2.25 15.23
N GLN A 579 -28.49 2.12 13.97
CA GLN A 579 -28.72 3.09 12.90
C GLN A 579 -29.40 2.43 11.68
N THR A 580 -30.31 3.15 11.06
CA THR A 580 -31.01 2.69 9.84
C THR A 580 -30.55 3.41 8.56
N THR A 581 -29.55 4.27 8.70
CA THR A 581 -28.90 5.00 7.60
C THR A 581 -27.40 4.98 7.84
N GLU A 582 -26.57 5.30 6.84
CA GLU A 582 -25.10 5.37 6.94
C GLU A 582 -24.67 6.09 8.23
N PRO A 583 -24.07 5.38 9.20
CA PRO A 583 -23.72 5.95 10.50
C PRO A 583 -22.67 7.06 10.38
N ASP A 584 -22.75 8.06 11.25
CA ASP A 584 -21.80 9.17 11.39
C ASP A 584 -21.55 9.97 10.08
N ALA A 585 -22.22 9.62 8.97
CA ALA A 585 -22.05 10.30 7.69
C ALA A 585 -22.96 11.52 7.57
N SER A 586 -22.40 12.64 7.10
CA SER A 586 -23.19 13.86 6.86
C SER A 586 -24.21 13.68 5.74
N LEU A 587 -25.32 14.41 5.80
CA LEU A 587 -26.35 14.37 4.75
C LEU A 587 -25.79 14.69 3.35
N PRO A 588 -24.95 15.74 3.16
CA PRO A 588 -24.33 16.02 1.86
C PRO A 588 -23.50 14.84 1.33
N LEU A 589 -22.70 14.19 2.18
CA LEU A 589 -21.88 13.04 1.79
C LEU A 589 -22.76 11.86 1.35
N ARG A 590 -23.83 11.54 2.10
CA ARG A 590 -24.81 10.50 1.73
C ARG A 590 -25.48 10.79 0.40
N MET A 591 -25.88 12.06 0.16
CA MET A 591 -26.48 12.47 -1.10
C MET A 591 -25.49 12.38 -2.27
N MET A 592 -24.26 12.84 -2.08
CA MET A 592 -23.20 12.75 -3.09
C MET A 592 -22.98 11.31 -3.55
N ILE A 593 -22.82 10.38 -2.60
CA ILE A 593 -22.62 8.95 -2.91
C ILE A 593 -23.84 8.34 -3.61
N ARG A 594 -25.04 8.75 -3.24
CA ARG A 594 -26.27 8.27 -3.88
C ARG A 594 -26.38 8.68 -5.36
N VAL A 595 -25.85 9.87 -5.70
CA VAL A 595 -25.88 10.42 -7.07
C VAL A 595 -24.69 9.91 -7.90
N ILE A 596 -23.46 9.98 -7.35
CA ILE A 596 -22.23 9.68 -8.09
C ILE A 596 -21.89 8.17 -8.06
N GLY A 597 -22.22 7.49 -6.96
CA GLY A 597 -21.91 6.10 -6.76
C GLY A 597 -22.30 5.17 -7.93
N PRO A 598 -23.52 5.24 -8.45
CA PRO A 598 -23.93 4.41 -9.60
C PRO A 598 -23.11 4.62 -10.88
N LEU A 599 -22.42 5.76 -11.00
CA LEU A 599 -21.61 6.10 -12.16
C LEU A 599 -20.16 5.59 -12.06
N ALA A 600 -19.71 5.18 -10.88
CA ALA A 600 -18.36 4.70 -10.66
C ALA A 600 -18.27 3.18 -10.93
N PRO A 601 -17.54 2.71 -11.96
CA PRO A 601 -17.44 1.29 -12.27
C PRO A 601 -16.52 0.58 -11.26
N ASP A 602 -16.89 -0.63 -10.85
CA ASP A 602 -16.18 -1.40 -9.81
C ASP A 602 -14.70 -1.64 -10.14
N HIS A 603 -14.35 -1.80 -11.42
CA HIS A 603 -12.97 -2.07 -11.83
C HIS A 603 -12.02 -0.88 -11.69
N LEU A 604 -12.54 0.31 -11.42
CA LEU A 604 -11.74 1.52 -11.14
C LEU A 604 -11.67 1.85 -9.63
N LEU A 605 -12.40 1.09 -8.81
CA LEU A 605 -12.55 1.31 -7.38
C LEU A 605 -11.75 0.33 -6.54
#